data_2a2ac452cb8901f15e05c119cddf4f7a
#
_entry.id   2a2ac452cb8901f15e05c119cddf4f7a
#
_cell.length_a   1.000
_cell.length_b   1.000
_cell.length_c   1.000
_cell.angle_alpha   90.00
_cell.angle_beta   90.00
_cell.angle_gamma   90.00
#
_symmetry.space_group_name_H-M   'P 1'
#
loop_
_entity.id
_entity.type
_entity.pdbx_description
1 polymer ?
#
loop_
_entity_poly.entity_id
_entity_poly.type
_entity_poly.pdbx_seq_one_letter_code
_entity_poly.pdbx_strand_id
1 'polypeptide(L)'
;MKKIMFNDRYGLTDAVLDGRKTMTRRIVPQSVVDNYRYYADQTMIDVARFKIGDVVAIAQSYNDVNSGGYPVDSRYDPFRTAYSVGSVKESDKGWSNKMFVRADLMPHHIKITDIRVERLQDCSDDDILKEGVSQISNIGYTFKGWTERGVECGSETPRGAFKALIDKTCGHGAFESNPLVFVVSFKLFD
;
A
#
# COMPACT_ATOMS: atom_id res chain seq x y z
N MET A 1 -15.17 8.03 6.73
CA MET A 1 -13.87 7.34 6.96
C MET A 1 -12.97 7.52 5.75
N LYS A 2 -11.66 7.65 5.92
CA LYS A 2 -10.68 7.66 4.83
C LYS A 2 -10.41 6.23 4.35
N LYS A 3 -9.98 6.06 3.11
CA LYS A 3 -9.50 4.78 2.59
C LYS A 3 -8.12 4.91 1.94
N ILE A 4 -7.35 3.81 1.95
CA ILE A 4 -6.06 3.69 1.30
C ILE A 4 -6.10 2.54 0.29
N MET A 5 -5.46 2.73 -0.85
CA MET A 5 -5.35 1.71 -1.90
C MET A 5 -3.90 1.22 -1.98
N PHE A 6 -3.74 -0.09 -2.05
CA PHE A 6 -2.49 -0.76 -2.37
C PHE A 6 -2.60 -1.43 -3.74
N ASN A 7 -1.50 -1.72 -4.40
CA ASN A 7 -1.50 -2.27 -5.75
C ASN A 7 -1.64 -3.80 -5.70
N ASP A 8 -2.79 -4.33 -6.17
CA ASP A 8 -3.09 -5.77 -6.14
C ASP A 8 -2.23 -6.55 -7.14
N ARG A 9 -1.89 -5.94 -8.27
CA ARG A 9 -1.04 -6.58 -9.29
C ARG A 9 0.30 -7.03 -8.70
N TYR A 10 0.81 -6.29 -7.73
CA TYR A 10 2.08 -6.58 -7.05
C TYR A 10 1.87 -7.16 -5.65
N GLY A 11 0.65 -7.64 -5.34
CA GLY A 11 0.32 -8.29 -4.07
C GLY A 11 0.47 -7.41 -2.84
N LEU A 12 0.43 -6.08 -3.01
CA LEU A 12 0.65 -5.17 -1.88
C LEU A 12 -0.54 -5.13 -0.91
N THR A 13 -1.76 -5.39 -1.39
CA THR A 13 -2.92 -5.54 -0.51
C THR A 13 -2.79 -6.79 0.34
N ASP A 14 -2.45 -7.93 -0.28
CA ASP A 14 -2.20 -9.18 0.44
C ASP A 14 -1.10 -9.01 1.49
N ALA A 15 0.01 -8.34 1.11
CA ALA A 15 1.12 -8.09 2.03
C ALA A 15 0.72 -7.26 3.26
N VAL A 16 -0.25 -6.34 3.13
CA VAL A 16 -0.81 -5.61 4.27
C VAL A 16 -1.66 -6.53 5.13
N LEU A 17 -2.55 -7.31 4.53
CA LEU A 17 -3.45 -8.22 5.25
C LEU A 17 -2.68 -9.33 5.98
N ASP A 18 -1.57 -9.80 5.41
CA ASP A 18 -0.65 -10.76 6.03
C ASP A 18 0.27 -10.12 7.09
N GLY A 19 0.23 -8.80 7.27
CA GLY A 19 1.09 -8.07 8.21
C GLY A 19 2.55 -7.91 7.75
N ARG A 20 2.91 -8.37 6.53
CA ARG A 20 4.27 -8.22 5.97
C ARG A 20 4.57 -6.79 5.52
N LYS A 21 3.53 -6.08 5.02
CA LYS A 21 3.65 -4.67 4.66
C LYS A 21 3.05 -3.81 5.75
N THR A 22 3.91 -3.05 6.42
CA THR A 22 3.55 -2.15 7.54
C THR A 22 3.94 -0.69 7.28
N MET A 23 4.42 -0.41 6.08
CA MET A 23 4.86 0.92 5.65
C MET A 23 4.48 1.17 4.20
N THR A 24 4.24 2.41 3.84
CA THR A 24 4.05 2.83 2.45
C THR A 24 4.60 4.22 2.20
N ARG A 25 5.31 4.38 1.08
CA ARG A 25 5.79 5.67 0.60
C ARG A 25 4.83 6.24 -0.44
N ARG A 26 4.53 7.53 -0.32
CA ARG A 26 3.68 8.28 -1.24
C ARG A 26 4.40 9.53 -1.68
N ILE A 27 4.60 9.69 -2.98
CA ILE A 27 5.27 10.89 -3.53
C ILE A 27 4.53 12.13 -3.04
N VAL A 28 5.28 13.09 -2.51
CA VAL A 28 4.74 14.39 -2.11
C VAL A 28 4.33 15.14 -3.37
N PRO A 29 3.08 15.63 -3.47
CA PRO A 29 2.66 16.41 -4.62
C PRO A 29 3.57 17.62 -4.85
N GLN A 30 3.91 17.93 -6.10
CA GLN A 30 4.81 19.04 -6.43
C GLN A 30 4.32 20.36 -5.85
N SER A 31 3.00 20.58 -5.85
CA SER A 31 2.40 21.78 -5.24
C SER A 31 2.69 21.92 -3.74
N VAL A 32 2.80 20.79 -3.02
CA VAL A 32 3.20 20.80 -1.60
C VAL A 32 4.69 21.11 -1.50
N VAL A 33 5.54 20.47 -2.33
CA VAL A 33 6.98 20.75 -2.35
C VAL A 33 7.25 22.23 -2.61
N ASP A 34 6.59 22.83 -3.61
CA ASP A 34 6.79 24.22 -4.00
C ASP A 34 6.36 25.21 -2.90
N ASN A 35 5.26 24.89 -2.21
CA ASN A 35 4.74 25.76 -1.16
C ASN A 35 5.50 25.63 0.16
N TYR A 36 6.06 24.46 0.46
CA TYR A 36 6.61 24.16 1.79
C TYR A 36 8.12 23.86 1.79
N ARG A 37 8.82 23.96 0.66
CA ARG A 37 10.26 23.61 0.56
C ARG A 37 11.19 24.39 1.49
N TYR A 38 10.72 25.52 2.02
CA TYR A 38 11.47 26.36 2.96
C TYR A 38 11.04 26.16 4.42
N TYR A 39 10.07 25.28 4.67
CA TYR A 39 9.54 25.00 6.00
C TYR A 39 10.08 23.67 6.52
N ALA A 40 9.97 23.48 7.82
CA ALA A 40 10.33 22.21 8.43
C ALA A 40 9.41 21.07 7.95
N ASP A 41 9.92 19.83 7.98
CA ASP A 41 9.18 18.61 7.59
C ASP A 41 7.82 18.49 8.29
N GLN A 42 7.72 18.97 9.53
CA GLN A 42 6.46 18.97 10.29
C GLN A 42 5.34 19.71 9.55
N THR A 43 5.64 20.83 8.90
CA THR A 43 4.65 21.59 8.13
C THR A 43 4.15 20.80 6.90
N MET A 44 5.02 20.02 6.26
CA MET A 44 4.60 19.09 5.19
C MET A 44 3.74 17.96 5.75
N ILE A 45 4.07 17.41 6.91
CA ILE A 45 3.28 16.36 7.58
C ILE A 45 1.88 16.87 7.91
N ASP A 46 1.73 18.13 8.28
CA ASP A 46 0.44 18.74 8.62
C ASP A 46 -0.52 18.82 7.42
N VAL A 47 -0.02 18.81 6.20
CA VAL A 47 -0.84 18.75 4.98
C VAL A 47 -0.96 17.35 4.37
N ALA A 48 -0.31 16.35 4.98
CA ALA A 48 -0.46 14.96 4.54
C ALA A 48 -1.91 14.49 4.65
N ARG A 49 -2.31 13.64 3.71
CA ARG A 49 -3.66 13.08 3.65
C ARG A 49 -4.07 12.32 4.92
N PHE A 50 -3.13 11.63 5.52
CA PHE A 50 -3.33 10.85 6.75
C PHE A 50 -2.68 11.55 7.94
N LYS A 51 -3.15 11.24 9.14
CA LYS A 51 -2.61 11.71 10.41
C LYS A 51 -2.27 10.53 11.31
N ILE A 52 -1.31 10.71 12.19
CA ILE A 52 -1.00 9.71 13.23
C ILE A 52 -2.27 9.47 14.05
N GLY A 53 -2.60 8.20 14.26
CA GLY A 53 -3.80 7.77 14.95
C GLY A 53 -5.03 7.55 14.05
N ASP A 54 -5.02 8.02 12.79
CA ASP A 54 -6.12 7.75 11.85
C ASP A 54 -6.34 6.24 11.71
N VAL A 55 -7.60 5.82 11.75
CA VAL A 55 -8.04 4.50 11.29
C VAL A 55 -8.53 4.63 9.87
N VAL A 56 -7.94 3.86 8.96
CA VAL A 56 -8.11 3.99 7.51
C VAL A 56 -8.51 2.65 6.92
N ALA A 57 -9.59 2.62 6.15
CA ALA A 57 -10.06 1.41 5.49
C ALA A 57 -9.09 0.99 4.35
N ILE A 58 -8.78 -0.30 4.27
CA ILE A 58 -8.06 -0.89 3.14
C ILE A 58 -9.06 -1.06 2.01
N ALA A 59 -8.87 -0.33 0.91
CA ALA A 59 -9.76 -0.42 -0.23
C ALA A 59 -9.54 -1.74 -0.99
N GLN A 60 -10.58 -2.54 -1.05
CA GLN A 60 -10.69 -3.79 -1.80
C GLN A 60 -11.89 -3.68 -2.75
N SER A 61 -11.89 -4.36 -3.89
CA SER A 61 -13.10 -4.39 -4.71
C SER A 61 -14.22 -5.14 -3.98
N TYR A 62 -15.47 -4.82 -4.27
CA TYR A 62 -16.58 -5.55 -3.64
C TYR A 62 -16.58 -7.03 -4.03
N ASN A 63 -16.13 -7.34 -5.25
CA ASN A 63 -15.98 -8.72 -5.70
C ASN A 63 -14.92 -9.47 -4.87
N ASP A 64 -13.78 -8.84 -4.55
CA ASP A 64 -12.74 -9.46 -3.73
C ASP A 64 -13.25 -9.73 -2.30
N VAL A 65 -13.96 -8.76 -1.73
CA VAL A 65 -14.58 -8.90 -0.40
C VAL A 65 -15.64 -10.02 -0.39
N ASN A 66 -16.50 -10.11 -1.41
CA ASN A 66 -17.55 -11.12 -1.50
C ASN A 66 -17.01 -12.52 -1.80
N SER A 67 -15.96 -12.63 -2.59
CA SER A 67 -15.41 -13.93 -3.03
C SER A 67 -14.60 -14.64 -1.96
N GLY A 68 -14.37 -14.00 -0.80
CA GLY A 68 -13.50 -14.53 0.25
C GLY A 68 -12.06 -14.74 -0.24
N GLY A 69 -11.65 -14.02 -1.29
CA GLY A 69 -10.38 -14.20 -2.00
C GLY A 69 -9.12 -13.81 -1.22
N TYR A 70 -9.26 -13.46 0.06
CA TYR A 70 -8.14 -13.18 0.95
C TYR A 70 -7.97 -14.30 1.97
N PRO A 71 -6.73 -14.57 2.42
CA PRO A 71 -6.44 -15.64 3.34
C PRO A 71 -7.37 -15.54 4.55
N VAL A 72 -8.14 -16.60 4.75
CA VAL A 72 -9.10 -16.73 5.85
C VAL A 72 -8.29 -16.89 7.12
N ASP A 73 -7.94 -15.80 7.76
CA ASP A 73 -7.63 -15.85 9.18
C ASP A 73 -8.94 -16.26 9.91
N SER A 74 -8.82 -17.15 10.88
CA SER A 74 -9.94 -17.62 11.71
C SER A 74 -10.69 -16.49 12.44
N ARG A 75 -10.21 -15.26 12.34
CA ARG A 75 -10.84 -14.02 12.82
C ARG A 75 -11.81 -13.40 11.81
N TYR A 76 -11.81 -13.89 10.58
CA TYR A 76 -12.66 -13.39 9.51
C TYR A 76 -14.00 -14.16 9.52
N ASP A 77 -15.07 -13.48 9.81
CA ASP A 77 -16.43 -14.01 9.67
C ASP A 77 -16.97 -13.70 8.26
N PRO A 78 -17.00 -14.67 7.33
CA PRO A 78 -17.49 -14.45 5.96
C PRO A 78 -18.96 -14.01 5.94
N PHE A 79 -19.75 -14.35 6.98
CA PHE A 79 -21.14 -13.91 7.09
C PHE A 79 -21.24 -12.42 7.43
N ARG A 80 -20.33 -11.90 8.25
CA ARG A 80 -20.32 -10.47 8.62
C ARG A 80 -19.97 -9.59 7.43
N THR A 81 -19.10 -10.04 6.54
CA THR A 81 -18.74 -9.33 5.31
C THR A 81 -19.86 -9.37 4.29
N ALA A 82 -20.51 -10.51 4.11
CA ALA A 82 -21.68 -10.65 3.25
C ALA A 82 -22.81 -9.69 3.67
N TYR A 83 -22.98 -9.46 4.97
CA TYR A 83 -23.98 -8.50 5.48
C TYR A 83 -23.57 -7.04 5.24
N SER A 84 -22.29 -6.69 5.36
CA SER A 84 -21.84 -5.31 5.16
C SER A 84 -21.81 -4.90 3.68
N VAL A 85 -21.66 -5.87 2.77
CA VAL A 85 -21.60 -5.63 1.31
C VAL A 85 -22.90 -6.08 0.62
N GLY A 86 -23.84 -6.69 1.33
CA GLY A 86 -25.07 -7.31 0.79
C GLY A 86 -26.03 -6.35 0.05
N SER A 87 -25.81 -5.03 0.13
CA SER A 87 -26.55 -4.03 -0.67
C SER A 87 -25.85 -3.68 -1.99
N VAL A 88 -24.65 -4.23 -2.25
CA VAL A 88 -23.84 -3.91 -3.43
C VAL A 88 -24.11 -4.92 -4.54
N LYS A 89 -24.33 -4.41 -5.76
CA LYS A 89 -24.62 -5.20 -6.96
C LYS A 89 -23.40 -5.27 -7.86
N GLU A 90 -23.31 -6.32 -8.69
CA GLU A 90 -22.27 -6.47 -9.72
C GLU A 90 -22.24 -5.28 -10.70
N SER A 91 -23.36 -4.58 -10.87
CA SER A 91 -23.45 -3.37 -11.69
C SER A 91 -22.80 -2.13 -11.04
N ASP A 92 -22.47 -2.17 -9.75
CA ASP A 92 -21.87 -1.05 -9.06
C ASP A 92 -20.41 -0.86 -9.47
N LYS A 93 -20.01 0.39 -9.68
CA LYS A 93 -18.62 0.72 -10.10
C LYS A 93 -17.53 0.17 -9.17
N GLY A 94 -17.84 -0.01 -7.90
CA GLY A 94 -16.95 -0.59 -6.90
C GLY A 94 -16.81 -2.12 -6.99
N TRP A 95 -17.64 -2.80 -7.80
CA TRP A 95 -17.60 -4.26 -7.92
C TRP A 95 -16.23 -4.78 -8.33
N SER A 96 -15.65 -4.23 -9.39
CA SER A 96 -14.33 -4.60 -9.91
C SER A 96 -13.25 -3.52 -9.71
N ASN A 97 -13.65 -2.32 -9.28
CA ASN A 97 -12.72 -1.20 -9.16
C ASN A 97 -12.78 -0.57 -7.75
N LYS A 98 -11.77 -0.88 -6.95
CA LYS A 98 -11.65 -0.41 -5.57
C LYS A 98 -11.53 1.11 -5.40
N MET A 99 -11.33 1.86 -6.49
CA MET A 99 -11.39 3.33 -6.45
C MET A 99 -12.79 3.82 -6.06
N PHE A 100 -13.84 3.10 -6.44
CA PHE A 100 -15.23 3.51 -6.23
C PHE A 100 -15.91 2.86 -5.02
N VAL A 101 -15.18 2.04 -4.24
CA VAL A 101 -15.75 1.44 -3.03
C VAL A 101 -15.96 2.46 -1.93
N ARG A 102 -16.94 2.21 -1.09
CA ARG A 102 -17.18 2.98 0.13
C ARG A 102 -16.29 2.45 1.25
N ALA A 103 -15.64 3.38 1.96
CA ALA A 103 -14.72 3.03 3.04
C ALA A 103 -15.40 2.34 4.23
N ASP A 104 -16.66 2.70 4.49
CA ASP A 104 -17.46 2.17 5.58
C ASP A 104 -17.96 0.72 5.34
N LEU A 105 -17.79 0.21 4.12
CA LEU A 105 -18.11 -1.18 3.76
C LEU A 105 -16.87 -2.08 3.72
N MET A 106 -15.67 -1.54 3.96
CA MET A 106 -14.46 -2.33 3.90
C MET A 106 -14.22 -3.09 5.22
N PRO A 107 -13.93 -4.39 5.16
CA PRO A 107 -13.78 -5.21 6.36
C PRO A 107 -12.48 -4.95 7.12
N HIS A 108 -11.43 -4.55 6.41
CA HIS A 108 -10.09 -4.42 6.97
C HIS A 108 -9.63 -2.98 7.07
N HIS A 109 -8.94 -2.67 8.16
CA HIS A 109 -8.46 -1.34 8.47
C HIS A 109 -7.00 -1.36 8.89
N ILE A 110 -6.34 -0.23 8.73
CA ILE A 110 -5.03 0.03 9.32
C ILE A 110 -5.11 1.24 10.23
N LYS A 111 -4.30 1.23 11.29
CA LYS A 111 -4.07 2.41 12.13
C LYS A 111 -2.72 3.01 11.81
N ILE A 112 -2.72 4.30 11.47
CA ILE A 112 -1.48 5.04 11.18
C ILE A 112 -0.71 5.23 12.49
N THR A 113 0.54 4.81 12.52
CA THR A 113 1.40 4.86 13.71
C THR A 113 2.47 5.93 13.64
N ASP A 114 2.94 6.25 12.42
CA ASP A 114 3.96 7.26 12.20
C ASP A 114 3.86 7.87 10.80
N ILE A 115 4.26 9.13 10.64
CA ILE A 115 4.39 9.81 9.35
C ILE A 115 5.64 10.67 9.39
N ARG A 116 6.51 10.50 8.38
CA ARG A 116 7.69 11.33 8.19
C ARG A 116 7.87 11.69 6.72
N VAL A 117 8.70 12.68 6.45
CA VAL A 117 9.11 13.09 5.09
C VAL A 117 10.58 12.74 4.91
N GLU A 118 10.91 12.12 3.77
CA GLU A 118 12.28 11.80 3.42
C GLU A 118 12.46 11.77 1.90
N ARG A 119 13.69 11.70 1.42
CA ARG A 119 13.93 11.35 0.01
C ARG A 119 13.68 9.87 -0.20
N LEU A 120 13.13 9.51 -1.36
CA LEU A 120 12.79 8.11 -1.67
C LEU A 120 13.99 7.16 -1.52
N GLN A 121 15.19 7.63 -1.87
CA GLN A 121 16.41 6.81 -1.79
C GLN A 121 17.04 6.74 -0.39
N ASP A 122 16.57 7.51 0.59
CA ASP A 122 17.07 7.47 1.96
C ASP A 122 16.50 6.27 2.75
N CYS A 123 15.63 5.46 2.12
CA CYS A 123 15.05 4.28 2.74
C CYS A 123 16.13 3.25 3.14
N SER A 124 16.00 2.68 4.34
CA SER A 124 16.81 1.55 4.81
C SER A 124 16.33 0.23 4.21
N ASP A 125 17.18 -0.80 4.24
CA ASP A 125 16.81 -2.15 3.80
C ASP A 125 15.67 -2.73 4.64
N ASP A 126 15.64 -2.47 5.96
CA ASP A 126 14.53 -2.85 6.85
C ASP A 126 13.22 -2.19 6.45
N ASP A 127 13.25 -0.93 6.06
CA ASP A 127 12.06 -0.21 5.60
C ASP A 127 11.56 -0.75 4.25
N ILE A 128 12.48 -1.15 3.37
CA ILE A 128 12.15 -1.77 2.09
C ILE A 128 11.37 -3.08 2.29
N LEU A 129 11.77 -3.90 3.25
CA LEU A 129 11.03 -5.12 3.58
C LEU A 129 9.62 -4.81 4.09
N LYS A 130 9.46 -3.74 4.88
CA LYS A 130 8.14 -3.26 5.34
C LYS A 130 7.27 -2.69 4.22
N GLU A 131 7.83 -2.43 3.04
CA GLU A 131 7.07 -1.98 1.84
C GLU A 131 6.43 -3.14 1.05
N GLY A 132 6.69 -4.39 1.43
CA GLY A 132 6.15 -5.59 0.80
C GLY A 132 7.12 -6.29 -0.16
N VAL A 133 8.38 -5.90 -0.16
CA VAL A 133 9.46 -6.70 -0.76
C VAL A 133 9.72 -7.90 0.15
N SER A 134 9.88 -9.07 -0.44
CA SER A 134 10.13 -10.33 0.28
C SER A 134 11.45 -10.95 -0.14
N GLN A 135 12.12 -11.59 0.81
CA GLN A 135 13.30 -12.40 0.52
C GLN A 135 12.88 -13.80 0.11
N ILE A 136 13.48 -14.34 -0.95
CA ILE A 136 13.34 -15.73 -1.38
C ILE A 136 14.70 -16.35 -1.62
N SER A 137 14.87 -17.59 -1.14
CA SER A 137 16.17 -18.26 -0.98
C SER A 137 16.99 -18.40 -2.26
N ASN A 138 16.38 -18.45 -3.43
CA ASN A 138 17.06 -18.76 -4.69
C ASN A 138 17.23 -17.54 -5.63
N ILE A 139 16.52 -16.43 -5.38
CA ILE A 139 16.49 -15.26 -6.27
C ILE A 139 16.92 -13.99 -5.52
N GLY A 140 17.08 -14.08 -4.19
CA GLY A 140 17.34 -12.92 -3.33
C GLY A 140 16.06 -12.23 -2.90
N TYR A 141 15.77 -11.01 -3.41
CA TYR A 141 14.64 -10.20 -3.03
C TYR A 141 13.68 -10.00 -4.21
N THR A 142 12.38 -10.11 -3.96
CA THR A 142 11.33 -9.97 -4.98
C THR A 142 10.04 -9.38 -4.39
N PHE A 143 9.03 -9.20 -5.24
CA PHE A 143 7.65 -8.91 -4.87
C PHE A 143 6.69 -9.67 -5.80
N LYS A 144 5.48 -9.96 -5.33
CA LYS A 144 4.46 -10.71 -6.11
C LYS A 144 4.23 -10.05 -7.48
N GLY A 145 4.21 -10.85 -8.52
CA GLY A 145 3.93 -10.39 -9.88
C GLY A 145 5.10 -9.66 -10.57
N TRP A 146 6.29 -9.68 -10.00
CA TRP A 146 7.47 -9.22 -10.72
C TRP A 146 7.96 -10.35 -11.63
N THR A 147 7.48 -10.30 -12.86
CA THR A 147 7.86 -11.24 -13.91
C THR A 147 8.34 -10.49 -15.14
N GLU A 148 9.30 -11.07 -15.85
CA GLU A 148 9.74 -10.64 -17.16
C GLU A 148 9.70 -11.85 -18.11
N ARG A 149 8.98 -11.69 -19.24
CA ARG A 149 8.75 -12.78 -20.22
C ARG A 149 8.19 -14.06 -19.60
N GLY A 150 7.36 -13.94 -18.54
CA GLY A 150 6.75 -15.09 -17.85
C GLY A 150 7.65 -15.78 -16.83
N VAL A 151 8.84 -15.26 -16.58
CA VAL A 151 9.78 -15.77 -15.56
C VAL A 151 9.76 -14.86 -14.34
N GLU A 152 9.74 -15.43 -13.15
CA GLU A 152 9.86 -14.67 -11.90
C GLU A 152 11.21 -13.96 -11.84
N CYS A 153 11.18 -12.68 -11.48
CA CYS A 153 12.33 -11.84 -11.36
C CYS A 153 12.68 -11.60 -9.89
N GLY A 154 13.95 -11.33 -9.63
CA GLY A 154 14.45 -10.96 -8.33
C GLY A 154 15.67 -10.06 -8.44
N SER A 155 16.14 -9.58 -7.31
CA SER A 155 17.35 -8.78 -7.17
C SER A 155 18.20 -9.36 -6.04
N GLU A 156 19.51 -9.26 -6.16
CA GLU A 156 20.42 -9.66 -5.10
C GLU A 156 20.28 -8.78 -3.84
N THR A 157 19.72 -7.59 -3.99
CA THR A 157 19.58 -6.63 -2.89
C THR A 157 18.13 -6.18 -2.69
N PRO A 158 17.70 -5.87 -1.44
CA PRO A 158 16.38 -5.29 -1.17
C PRO A 158 16.15 -4.02 -1.99
N ARG A 159 17.15 -3.15 -2.08
CA ARG A 159 17.11 -1.88 -2.81
C ARG A 159 16.85 -2.07 -4.30
N GLY A 160 17.45 -3.08 -4.93
CA GLY A 160 17.21 -3.38 -6.35
C GLY A 160 15.78 -3.85 -6.59
N ALA A 161 15.23 -4.70 -5.73
CA ALA A 161 13.83 -5.12 -5.80
C ALA A 161 12.88 -3.94 -5.54
N PHE A 162 13.18 -3.08 -4.58
CA PHE A 162 12.38 -1.90 -4.27
C PHE A 162 12.38 -0.88 -5.43
N LYS A 163 13.54 -0.63 -6.05
CA LYS A 163 13.64 0.18 -7.27
C LYS A 163 12.67 -0.34 -8.34
N ALA A 164 12.72 -1.63 -8.62
CA ALA A 164 11.84 -2.23 -9.61
C ALA A 164 10.35 -2.08 -9.22
N LEU A 165 10.00 -2.24 -7.94
CA LEU A 165 8.63 -2.04 -7.45
C LEU A 165 8.17 -0.60 -7.64
N ILE A 166 8.99 0.38 -7.27
CA ILE A 166 8.69 1.81 -7.43
C ILE A 166 8.52 2.16 -8.91
N ASP A 167 9.44 1.75 -9.77
CA ASP A 167 9.36 2.04 -11.20
C ASP A 167 8.14 1.40 -11.87
N LYS A 168 7.70 0.23 -11.41
CA LYS A 168 6.47 -0.42 -11.88
C LYS A 168 5.18 0.23 -11.34
N THR A 169 5.22 0.87 -10.17
CA THR A 169 4.03 1.46 -9.53
C THR A 169 3.87 2.95 -9.81
N CYS A 170 4.98 3.67 -9.93
CA CYS A 170 5.01 5.13 -10.07
C CYS A 170 5.48 5.60 -11.46
N GLY A 171 5.96 4.67 -12.31
CA GLY A 171 6.49 4.96 -13.63
C GLY A 171 8.01 4.79 -13.72
N HIS A 172 8.50 4.48 -14.91
CA HIS A 172 9.92 4.27 -15.18
C HIS A 172 10.75 5.47 -14.76
N GLY A 173 11.85 5.25 -14.03
CA GLY A 173 12.75 6.31 -13.54
C GLY A 173 12.25 7.02 -12.27
N ALA A 174 11.11 6.62 -11.71
CA ALA A 174 10.59 7.23 -10.49
C ALA A 174 11.54 7.09 -9.30
N PHE A 175 12.22 5.94 -9.18
CA PHE A 175 13.22 5.74 -8.13
C PHE A 175 14.44 6.64 -8.32
N GLU A 176 14.94 6.78 -9.57
CA GLU A 176 16.12 7.60 -9.87
C GLU A 176 15.86 9.10 -9.71
N SER A 177 14.63 9.54 -9.92
CA SER A 177 14.25 10.95 -9.71
C SER A 177 14.33 11.37 -8.23
N ASN A 178 14.44 10.41 -7.33
CA ASN A 178 14.59 10.58 -5.87
C ASN A 178 13.66 11.65 -5.28
N PRO A 179 12.33 11.54 -5.50
CA PRO A 179 11.39 12.55 -5.03
C PRO A 179 11.28 12.55 -3.49
N LEU A 180 10.76 13.65 -2.93
CA LEU A 180 10.29 13.65 -1.56
C LEU A 180 9.05 12.74 -1.44
N VAL A 181 9.00 11.98 -0.36
CA VAL A 181 7.90 11.06 -0.06
C VAL A 181 7.38 11.23 1.36
N PHE A 182 6.08 11.09 1.52
CA PHE A 182 5.50 10.79 2.82
C PHE A 182 5.71 9.32 3.10
N VAL A 183 6.43 8.98 4.14
CA VAL A 183 6.54 7.63 4.68
C VAL A 183 5.47 7.46 5.73
N VAL A 184 4.56 6.57 5.49
CA VAL A 184 3.42 6.29 6.37
C VAL A 184 3.59 4.90 6.95
N SER A 185 3.85 4.82 8.24
CA SER A 185 3.89 3.55 8.98
C SER A 185 2.52 3.26 9.56
N PHE A 186 2.15 1.99 9.58
CA PHE A 186 0.85 1.56 10.07
C PHE A 186 0.89 0.12 10.60
N LYS A 187 -0.16 -0.26 11.31
CA LYS A 187 -0.42 -1.63 11.70
C LYS A 187 -1.85 -2.01 11.33
N LEU A 188 -2.08 -3.30 11.07
CA LEU A 188 -3.43 -3.83 10.90
C LEU A 188 -4.24 -3.55 12.17
N PHE A 189 -5.51 -3.16 12.00
CA PHE A 189 -6.41 -2.73 13.05
C PHE A 189 -7.81 -3.29 12.77
N ASP A 190 -8.04 -4.49 13.18
CA ASP A 190 -9.33 -5.20 13.08
C ASP A 190 -9.87 -5.52 14.49
#